data_9af2183afb897857d4b14efca0f741d8
#
_entry.id   9af2183afb897857d4b14efca0f741d8
#
_cell.length_a   1.000
_cell.length_b   1.000
_cell.length_c   1.000
_cell.angle_alpha   90.00
_cell.angle_beta   90.00
_cell.angle_gamma   90.00
#
_symmetry.space_group_name_H-M   'P 1'
#
loop_
_entity.id
_entity.type
_entity.pdbx_description
1 polymer ?
#
loop_
_entity_poly.entity_id
_entity_poly.type
_entity_poly.pdbx_seq_one_letter_code
_entity_poly.pdbx_strand_id
1 'polypeptide(L)'
;MRYHQAILISCEVPWDEREHLLEDVFRAELRHVLAQGFRDLYVFGTAGEGYAVDSARYRDVLALFREETNVEGVFPQVGAIGLSTAAIVEQLRWAYDLGFRVFQISLPSWGALNDTELLRFFRDVCGTFPDCRFLHYNLARAKRVLTAADYRRIADEVPNLAATKNTGLTIHETARLLRTVP
;
A
#
# COMPACT_ATOMS: atom_id res chain seq x y z
N MET A 1 -18.83 -4.03 -4.73
CA MET A 1 -17.93 -3.25 -3.87
C MET A 1 -16.54 -3.90 -3.94
N ARG A 2 -15.51 -3.16 -4.32
CA ARG A 2 -14.14 -3.69 -4.51
C ARG A 2 -13.38 -3.84 -3.20
N TYR A 3 -13.62 -2.95 -2.25
CA TYR A 3 -13.07 -3.00 -0.90
C TYR A 3 -14.18 -2.76 0.12
N HIS A 4 -14.09 -3.34 1.31
CA HIS A 4 -15.09 -3.11 2.36
C HIS A 4 -14.92 -1.71 2.98
N GLN A 5 -15.98 -1.20 3.59
CA GLN A 5 -15.92 0.07 4.30
C GLN A 5 -15.19 -0.12 5.62
N ALA A 6 -14.08 0.58 5.81
CA ALA A 6 -13.21 0.45 6.98
C ALA A 6 -12.50 1.76 7.32
N ILE A 7 -12.01 1.83 8.55
CA ILE A 7 -11.00 2.79 8.96
C ILE A 7 -9.65 2.07 8.89
N LEU A 8 -8.81 2.45 7.93
CA LEU A 8 -7.48 1.88 7.75
C LEU A 8 -6.47 2.64 8.62
N ILE A 9 -5.97 1.98 9.64
CA ILE A 9 -5.01 2.54 10.59
C ILE A 9 -3.59 2.39 10.05
N SER A 10 -2.87 3.51 9.94
CA SER A 10 -1.42 3.50 9.67
C SER A 10 -0.69 3.13 10.95
N CYS A 11 0.12 2.07 10.88
CA CYS A 11 1.02 1.68 11.95
C CYS A 11 2.41 2.23 11.64
N GLU A 12 2.90 3.07 12.54
CA GLU A 12 4.20 3.72 12.38
C GLU A 12 5.30 2.78 12.88
N VAL A 13 6.45 2.79 12.19
CA VAL A 13 7.56 1.90 12.55
C VAL A 13 8.56 2.69 13.41
N PRO A 14 8.71 2.35 14.70
CA PRO A 14 9.61 3.06 15.58
C PRO A 14 11.07 2.61 15.40
N TRP A 15 11.97 3.57 15.19
CA TRP A 15 13.40 3.38 15.08
C TRP A 15 14.17 4.07 16.20
N ASP A 16 15.28 3.47 16.63
CA ASP A 16 16.24 4.16 17.50
C ASP A 16 17.15 5.12 16.71
N GLU A 17 18.03 5.85 17.38
CA GLU A 17 18.98 6.79 16.77
C GLU A 17 19.99 6.11 15.83
N ARG A 18 20.11 4.78 15.90
CA ARG A 18 20.98 3.94 15.04
C ARG A 18 20.20 3.22 13.96
N GLU A 19 18.92 3.57 13.80
CA GLU A 19 17.99 2.97 12.85
C GLU A 19 17.72 1.47 13.09
N HIS A 20 17.79 1.01 14.34
CA HIS A 20 17.32 -0.33 14.72
C HIS A 20 15.84 -0.26 15.09
N LEU A 21 15.09 -1.29 14.68
CA LEU A 21 13.68 -1.43 15.02
C LEU A 21 13.50 -1.56 16.55
N LEU A 22 12.68 -0.71 17.13
CA LEU A 22 12.24 -0.82 18.52
C LEU A 22 11.06 -1.80 18.60
N GLU A 23 11.35 -3.12 18.50
CA GLU A 23 10.36 -4.17 18.37
C GLU A 23 9.27 -4.13 19.44
N ASP A 24 9.66 -3.97 20.72
CA ASP A 24 8.70 -3.96 21.83
C ASP A 24 7.72 -2.78 21.73
N VAL A 25 8.19 -1.63 21.24
CA VAL A 25 7.35 -0.45 21.02
C VAL A 25 6.38 -0.69 19.88
N PHE A 26 6.85 -1.26 18.78
CA PHE A 26 6.01 -1.57 17.63
C PHE A 26 4.94 -2.62 17.96
N ARG A 27 5.31 -3.67 18.69
CA ARG A 27 4.36 -4.68 19.18
C ARG A 27 3.31 -4.07 20.09
N ALA A 28 3.72 -3.18 21.00
CA ALA A 28 2.81 -2.49 21.92
C ALA A 28 1.81 -1.60 21.15
N GLU A 29 2.26 -0.88 20.13
CA GLU A 29 1.39 -0.08 19.25
C GLU A 29 0.36 -0.96 18.55
N LEU A 30 0.78 -2.04 17.87
CA LEU A 30 -0.10 -2.94 17.16
C LEU A 30 -1.16 -3.56 18.06
N ARG A 31 -0.76 -4.06 19.23
CA ARG A 31 -1.65 -4.61 20.25
C ARG A 31 -2.64 -3.58 20.78
N HIS A 32 -2.18 -2.34 20.99
CA HIS A 32 -3.04 -1.24 21.41
C HIS A 32 -4.11 -0.93 20.37
N VAL A 33 -3.74 -0.80 19.11
CA VAL A 33 -4.67 -0.57 17.98
C VAL A 33 -5.71 -1.67 17.88
N LEU A 34 -5.30 -2.93 17.99
CA LEU A 34 -6.20 -4.08 17.97
C LEU A 34 -7.13 -4.11 19.18
N ALA A 35 -6.65 -3.73 20.37
CA ALA A 35 -7.45 -3.64 21.58
C ALA A 35 -8.52 -2.55 21.51
N GLN A 36 -8.30 -1.47 20.73
CA GLN A 36 -9.30 -0.44 20.45
C GLN A 36 -10.38 -0.88 19.45
N GLY A 37 -10.29 -2.11 18.92
CA GLY A 37 -11.28 -2.66 18.01
C GLY A 37 -11.03 -2.41 16.54
N PHE A 38 -9.94 -1.76 16.15
CA PHE A 38 -9.57 -1.62 14.75
C PHE A 38 -9.11 -2.96 14.17
N ARG A 39 -9.42 -3.19 12.90
CA ARG A 39 -9.13 -4.48 12.22
C ARG A 39 -8.41 -4.31 10.90
N ASP A 40 -8.49 -3.13 10.29
CA ASP A 40 -7.79 -2.79 9.06
C ASP A 40 -6.54 -1.98 9.41
N LEU A 41 -5.39 -2.61 9.35
CA LEU A 41 -4.10 -2.03 9.70
C LEU A 41 -3.19 -2.04 8.49
N TYR A 42 -2.35 -1.01 8.32
CA TYR A 42 -1.33 -1.06 7.30
C TYR A 42 0.02 -0.51 7.78
N VAL A 43 1.08 -1.08 7.25
CA VAL A 43 2.47 -0.71 7.50
C VAL A 43 3.13 -0.23 6.21
N PHE A 44 4.17 0.57 6.32
CA PHE A 44 4.96 1.09 5.18
C PHE A 44 4.20 2.03 4.24
N GLY A 45 3.39 2.89 4.81
CA GLY A 45 2.95 4.11 4.14
C GLY A 45 4.04 5.19 4.12
N THR A 46 3.67 6.42 3.78
CA THR A 46 4.61 7.55 3.84
C THR A 46 4.98 7.88 5.28
N ALA A 47 4.02 7.85 6.20
CA ALA A 47 4.25 8.11 7.63
C ALA A 47 5.09 7.00 8.26
N GLY A 48 4.82 5.73 7.93
CA GLY A 48 5.65 4.58 8.33
C GLY A 48 6.95 4.42 7.54
N GLU A 49 7.39 5.44 6.82
CA GLU A 49 8.69 5.57 6.14
C GLU A 49 9.08 4.40 5.22
N GLY A 50 8.09 3.72 4.62
CA GLY A 50 8.34 2.57 3.74
C GLY A 50 9.23 2.84 2.52
N TYR A 51 9.47 4.11 2.21
CA TYR A 51 10.39 4.56 1.16
C TYR A 51 11.85 4.65 1.62
N ALA A 52 12.11 4.64 2.92
CA ALA A 52 13.43 4.92 3.52
C ALA A 52 14.14 3.66 4.05
N VAL A 53 13.42 2.54 4.19
CA VAL A 53 13.98 1.30 4.72
C VAL A 53 14.68 0.48 3.64
N ASP A 54 15.79 -0.16 4.02
CA ASP A 54 16.44 -1.15 3.20
C ASP A 54 15.69 -2.50 3.20
N SER A 55 16.16 -3.43 2.36
CA SER A 55 15.52 -4.74 2.18
C SER A 55 15.52 -5.61 3.42
N ALA A 56 16.55 -5.49 4.29
CA ALA A 56 16.63 -6.27 5.52
C ALA A 56 15.62 -5.78 6.53
N ARG A 57 15.63 -4.47 6.84
CA ARG A 57 14.67 -3.83 7.75
C ARG A 57 13.23 -4.00 7.28
N TYR A 58 12.98 -3.89 5.97
CA TYR A 58 11.65 -4.11 5.41
C TYR A 58 11.12 -5.50 5.75
N ARG A 59 11.94 -6.54 5.58
CA ARG A 59 11.56 -7.94 5.90
C ARG A 59 11.39 -8.19 7.38
N ASP A 60 12.24 -7.60 8.23
CA ASP A 60 12.16 -7.75 9.69
C ASP A 60 10.83 -7.17 10.21
N VAL A 61 10.47 -5.96 9.77
CA VAL A 61 9.19 -5.33 10.09
C VAL A 61 8.01 -6.13 9.57
N LEU A 62 8.08 -6.67 8.35
CA LEU A 62 7.02 -7.51 7.79
C LEU A 62 6.78 -8.77 8.63
N ALA A 63 7.86 -9.43 9.07
CA ALA A 63 7.76 -10.64 9.88
C ALA A 63 7.04 -10.33 11.21
N LEU A 64 7.46 -9.27 11.90
CA LEU A 64 6.86 -8.83 13.14
C LEU A 64 5.40 -8.38 12.94
N PHE A 65 5.12 -7.59 11.91
CA PHE A 65 3.77 -7.14 11.58
C PHE A 65 2.85 -8.33 11.27
N ARG A 66 3.35 -9.33 10.54
CA ARG A 66 2.60 -10.57 10.27
C ARG A 66 2.27 -11.33 11.54
N GLU A 67 3.24 -11.48 12.42
CA GLU A 67 3.09 -12.18 13.69
C GLU A 67 1.98 -11.55 14.56
N GLU A 68 2.00 -10.22 14.74
CA GLU A 68 1.02 -9.50 15.57
C GLU A 68 -0.36 -9.36 14.89
N THR A 69 -0.43 -9.42 13.56
CA THR A 69 -1.70 -9.30 12.82
C THR A 69 -2.27 -10.64 12.35
N ASN A 70 -1.64 -11.76 12.69
CA ASN A 70 -2.16 -13.12 12.39
C ASN A 70 -3.32 -13.50 13.33
N VAL A 71 -4.35 -12.68 13.35
CA VAL A 71 -5.51 -12.79 14.21
C VAL A 71 -6.76 -12.84 13.31
N GLU A 72 -7.72 -13.70 13.63
CA GLU A 72 -8.96 -13.81 12.88
C GLU A 72 -9.71 -12.47 12.84
N GLY A 73 -10.20 -12.10 11.67
CA GLY A 73 -10.92 -10.85 11.44
C GLY A 73 -10.03 -9.61 11.32
N VAL A 74 -8.71 -9.76 11.35
CA VAL A 74 -7.76 -8.67 11.07
C VAL A 74 -7.36 -8.70 9.59
N PHE A 75 -7.32 -7.52 8.96
CA PHE A 75 -7.02 -7.32 7.54
C PHE A 75 -5.73 -6.48 7.39
N PRO A 76 -4.56 -7.12 7.53
CA PRO A 76 -3.30 -6.41 7.41
C PRO A 76 -2.99 -6.07 5.95
N GLN A 77 -2.54 -4.84 5.74
CA GLN A 77 -2.13 -4.30 4.45
C GLN A 77 -0.67 -3.85 4.51
N VAL A 78 0.07 -4.13 3.45
CA VAL A 78 1.49 -3.76 3.34
C VAL A 78 1.69 -2.75 2.23
N GLY A 79 2.45 -1.70 2.51
CA GLY A 79 2.88 -0.71 1.53
C GLY A 79 4.17 -1.14 0.80
N ALA A 80 4.21 -0.92 -0.50
CA ALA A 80 5.41 -1.03 -1.32
C ALA A 80 5.66 0.29 -2.05
N ILE A 81 6.78 0.95 -1.73
CA ILE A 81 7.18 2.24 -2.27
C ILE A 81 8.61 2.11 -2.79
N GLY A 82 8.80 2.27 -4.10
CA GLY A 82 10.10 2.08 -4.71
C GLY A 82 10.37 3.01 -5.88
N LEU A 83 11.59 3.01 -6.37
CA LEU A 83 12.04 3.80 -7.51
C LEU A 83 11.74 3.14 -8.86
N SER A 84 11.45 1.84 -8.87
CA SER A 84 11.19 1.05 -10.07
C SER A 84 10.11 0.01 -9.85
N THR A 85 9.47 -0.43 -10.94
CA THR A 85 8.51 -1.54 -10.92
C THR A 85 9.10 -2.81 -10.33
N ALA A 86 10.35 -3.13 -10.71
CA ALA A 86 11.04 -4.33 -10.21
C ALA A 86 11.23 -4.32 -8.70
N ALA A 87 11.66 -3.19 -8.12
CA ALA A 87 11.83 -3.04 -6.68
C ALA A 87 10.49 -3.17 -5.93
N ILE A 88 9.42 -2.60 -6.48
CA ILE A 88 8.07 -2.72 -5.90
C ILE A 88 7.59 -4.18 -5.95
N VAL A 89 7.77 -4.88 -7.08
CA VAL A 89 7.40 -6.31 -7.20
C VAL A 89 8.21 -7.18 -6.23
N GLU A 90 9.47 -6.88 -6.02
CA GLU A 90 10.31 -7.60 -5.06
C GLU A 90 9.81 -7.43 -3.63
N GLN A 91 9.51 -6.20 -3.19
CA GLN A 91 8.92 -5.90 -1.89
C GLN A 91 7.58 -6.64 -1.70
N LEU A 92 6.72 -6.61 -2.71
CA LEU A 92 5.44 -7.32 -2.69
C LEU A 92 5.62 -8.84 -2.59
N ARG A 93 6.63 -9.40 -3.23
CA ARG A 93 6.92 -10.84 -3.18
C ARG A 93 7.28 -11.29 -1.77
N TRP A 94 8.13 -10.55 -1.06
CA TRP A 94 8.44 -10.86 0.35
C TRP A 94 7.19 -10.83 1.23
N ALA A 95 6.34 -9.83 1.05
CA ALA A 95 5.10 -9.75 1.81
C ALA A 95 4.11 -10.88 1.42
N TYR A 96 4.01 -11.20 0.13
CA TYR A 96 3.18 -12.29 -0.38
C TYR A 96 3.59 -13.65 0.19
N ASP A 97 4.89 -13.93 0.26
CA ASP A 97 5.44 -15.17 0.80
C ASP A 97 5.15 -15.32 2.31
N LEU A 98 5.04 -14.21 3.04
CA LEU A 98 4.57 -14.19 4.43
C LEU A 98 3.04 -14.30 4.58
N GLY A 99 2.29 -14.39 3.48
CA GLY A 99 0.83 -14.60 3.48
C GLY A 99 0.00 -13.32 3.44
N PHE A 100 0.59 -12.14 3.23
CA PHE A 100 -0.18 -10.93 2.99
C PHE A 100 -0.86 -10.99 1.61
N ARG A 101 -2.08 -10.42 1.51
CA ARG A 101 -2.90 -10.42 0.30
C ARG A 101 -3.51 -9.06 -0.04
N VAL A 102 -3.26 -8.06 0.78
CA VAL A 102 -3.73 -6.69 0.56
C VAL A 102 -2.53 -5.76 0.56
N PHE A 103 -2.37 -5.01 -0.51
CA PHE A 103 -1.20 -4.18 -0.74
C PHE A 103 -1.55 -2.73 -1.07
N GLN A 104 -0.76 -1.79 -0.54
CA GLN A 104 -0.74 -0.42 -1.00
C GLN A 104 0.48 -0.21 -1.89
N ILE A 105 0.26 0.31 -3.08
CA ILE A 105 1.34 0.63 -4.03
C ILE A 105 1.29 2.11 -4.42
N SER A 106 2.44 2.68 -4.71
CA SER A 106 2.57 3.97 -5.39
C SER A 106 3.26 3.78 -6.74
N LEU A 107 3.13 4.76 -7.64
CA LEU A 107 3.93 4.74 -8.87
C LEU A 107 5.42 4.88 -8.54
N PRO A 108 6.31 4.30 -9.35
CA PRO A 108 7.75 4.52 -9.23
C PRO A 108 8.09 6.01 -9.21
N SER A 109 8.86 6.45 -8.22
CA SER A 109 9.03 7.88 -7.93
C SER A 109 10.23 8.54 -8.60
N TRP A 110 11.04 7.81 -9.37
CA TRP A 110 12.18 8.38 -10.08
C TRP A 110 11.76 9.38 -11.16
N GLY A 111 10.76 9.03 -11.98
CA GLY A 111 10.24 9.88 -13.04
C GLY A 111 8.75 9.69 -13.25
N ALA A 112 8.09 10.69 -13.84
CA ALA A 112 6.68 10.60 -14.17
C ALA A 112 6.45 9.58 -15.30
N LEU A 113 5.60 8.58 -15.04
CA LEU A 113 5.20 7.62 -16.06
C LEU A 113 4.32 8.28 -17.12
N ASN A 114 4.53 7.97 -18.39
CA ASN A 114 3.58 8.28 -19.47
C ASN A 114 2.39 7.31 -19.44
N ASP A 115 1.43 7.48 -20.34
CA ASP A 115 0.19 6.68 -20.36
C ASP A 115 0.42 5.18 -20.61
N THR A 116 1.36 4.85 -21.48
CA THR A 116 1.71 3.47 -21.79
C THR A 116 2.42 2.81 -20.62
N GLU A 117 3.38 3.51 -20.02
CA GLU A 117 4.11 3.05 -18.84
C GLU A 117 3.20 2.89 -17.63
N LEU A 118 2.23 3.78 -17.46
CA LEU A 118 1.23 3.71 -16.40
C LEU A 118 0.43 2.42 -16.46
N LEU A 119 -0.17 2.11 -17.60
CA LEU A 119 -0.94 0.87 -17.77
C LEU A 119 -0.06 -0.37 -17.61
N ARG A 120 1.14 -0.33 -18.18
CA ARG A 120 2.11 -1.41 -18.02
C ARG A 120 2.47 -1.64 -16.55
N PHE A 121 2.75 -0.57 -15.79
CA PHE A 121 3.04 -0.68 -14.36
C PHE A 121 1.95 -1.44 -13.60
N PHE A 122 0.68 -1.06 -13.77
CA PHE A 122 -0.42 -1.72 -13.08
C PHE A 122 -0.61 -3.17 -13.54
N ARG A 123 -0.48 -3.46 -14.83
CA ARG A 123 -0.53 -4.84 -15.34
C ARG A 123 0.59 -5.70 -14.77
N ASP A 124 1.82 -5.19 -14.78
CA ASP A 124 2.99 -5.93 -14.31
C ASP A 124 2.92 -6.18 -12.80
N VAL A 125 2.57 -5.16 -12.00
CA VAL A 125 2.50 -5.28 -10.54
C VAL A 125 1.29 -6.12 -10.11
N CYS A 126 0.09 -5.70 -10.49
CA CYS A 126 -1.13 -6.36 -10.03
C CYS A 126 -1.33 -7.74 -10.68
N GLY A 127 -0.89 -7.90 -11.93
CA GLY A 127 -0.96 -9.18 -12.64
C GLY A 127 -0.01 -10.25 -12.11
N THR A 128 1.10 -9.85 -11.48
CA THR A 128 2.02 -10.78 -10.80
C THR A 128 1.37 -11.45 -9.58
N PHE A 129 0.37 -10.80 -8.95
CA PHE A 129 -0.32 -11.29 -7.76
C PHE A 129 -1.84 -11.26 -7.96
N PRO A 130 -2.40 -12.14 -8.80
CA PRO A 130 -3.81 -12.06 -9.22
C PRO A 130 -4.82 -12.36 -8.10
N ASP A 131 -4.40 -13.07 -7.05
CA ASP A 131 -5.18 -13.38 -5.85
C ASP A 131 -5.11 -12.29 -4.77
N CYS A 132 -4.35 -11.21 -5.02
CA CYS A 132 -4.20 -10.09 -4.11
C CYS A 132 -5.10 -8.93 -4.48
N ARG A 133 -5.34 -8.04 -3.51
CA ARG A 133 -6.03 -6.76 -3.68
C ARG A 133 -5.05 -5.61 -3.54
N PHE A 134 -5.20 -4.63 -4.42
CA PHE A 134 -4.34 -3.46 -4.44
C PHE A 134 -5.10 -2.17 -4.14
N LEU A 135 -4.49 -1.33 -3.32
CA LEU A 135 -4.85 0.06 -3.13
C LEU A 135 -3.74 0.92 -3.75
N HIS A 136 -4.07 1.76 -4.69
CA HIS A 136 -3.11 2.72 -5.24
C HIS A 136 -3.07 4.00 -4.40
N TYR A 137 -1.89 4.36 -3.91
CA TYR A 137 -1.67 5.63 -3.23
C TYR A 137 -1.34 6.71 -4.27
N ASN A 138 -2.34 7.54 -4.57
CA ASN A 138 -2.26 8.65 -5.52
C ASN A 138 -1.71 9.89 -4.83
N LEU A 139 -0.43 10.16 -5.03
CA LEU A 139 0.28 11.25 -4.36
C LEU A 139 1.24 11.96 -5.33
N ALA A 140 1.45 13.27 -5.11
CA ALA A 140 2.32 14.10 -5.94
C ALA A 140 3.80 13.69 -5.90
N ARG A 141 4.26 13.05 -4.80
CA ARG A 141 5.63 12.54 -4.68
C ARG A 141 5.98 11.49 -5.74
N ALA A 142 4.97 10.79 -6.27
CA ALA A 142 5.14 9.84 -7.38
C ALA A 142 5.26 10.53 -8.76
N LYS A 143 5.41 11.86 -8.81
CA LYS A 143 5.59 12.70 -10.01
C LYS A 143 4.41 12.72 -10.98
N ARG A 144 3.41 11.87 -10.80
CA ARG A 144 2.18 11.84 -11.57
C ARG A 144 1.00 11.60 -10.63
N VAL A 145 0.02 12.49 -10.67
CA VAL A 145 -1.27 12.34 -9.97
C VAL A 145 -2.29 11.84 -10.99
N LEU A 146 -2.93 10.71 -10.69
CA LEU A 146 -3.92 10.10 -11.57
C LEU A 146 -5.26 10.77 -11.47
N THR A 147 -5.91 10.92 -12.62
CA THR A 147 -7.25 11.44 -12.78
C THR A 147 -8.31 10.33 -12.75
N ALA A 148 -9.60 10.71 -12.70
CA ALA A 148 -10.69 9.77 -12.83
C ALA A 148 -10.67 9.00 -14.17
N ALA A 149 -10.20 9.64 -15.25
CA ALA A 149 -10.05 8.99 -16.56
C ALA A 149 -8.93 7.94 -16.57
N ASP A 150 -7.81 8.22 -15.89
CA ASP A 150 -6.72 7.23 -15.75
C ASP A 150 -7.23 6.00 -14.98
N TYR A 151 -7.92 6.21 -13.86
CA TYR A 151 -8.49 5.12 -13.06
C TYR A 151 -9.53 4.32 -13.82
N ARG A 152 -10.34 4.95 -14.66
CA ARG A 152 -11.30 4.24 -15.51
C ARG A 152 -10.58 3.25 -16.44
N ARG A 153 -9.54 3.72 -17.14
CA ARG A 153 -8.72 2.87 -18.03
C ARG A 153 -8.05 1.73 -17.28
N ILE A 154 -7.48 2.01 -16.10
CA ILE A 154 -6.83 0.98 -15.28
C ILE A 154 -7.87 -0.04 -14.78
N ALA A 155 -9.04 0.41 -14.34
CA ALA A 155 -10.09 -0.46 -13.80
C ALA A 155 -10.65 -1.46 -14.83
N ASP A 156 -10.61 -1.12 -16.12
CA ASP A 156 -11.05 -1.99 -17.20
C ASP A 156 -10.06 -3.15 -17.44
N GLU A 157 -8.79 -2.97 -17.09
CA GLU A 157 -7.72 -3.93 -17.37
C GLU A 157 -7.19 -4.65 -16.12
N VAL A 158 -7.34 -4.04 -14.94
CA VAL A 158 -6.74 -4.49 -13.68
C VAL A 158 -7.83 -4.71 -12.63
N PRO A 159 -8.49 -5.88 -12.66
CA PRO A 159 -9.68 -6.14 -11.84
C PRO A 159 -9.40 -6.19 -10.33
N ASN A 160 -8.17 -6.44 -9.93
CA ASN A 160 -7.74 -6.53 -8.54
C ASN A 160 -7.20 -5.20 -7.97
N LEU A 161 -7.21 -4.10 -8.74
CA LEU A 161 -7.09 -2.76 -8.19
C LEU A 161 -8.41 -2.40 -7.49
N ALA A 162 -8.45 -2.56 -6.17
CA ALA A 162 -9.67 -2.52 -5.38
C ALA A 162 -10.03 -1.12 -4.85
N ALA A 163 -9.02 -0.27 -4.63
CA ALA A 163 -9.21 1.04 -4.02
C ALA A 163 -8.11 2.04 -4.43
N THR A 164 -8.33 3.30 -4.07
CA THR A 164 -7.31 4.35 -4.18
C THR A 164 -7.35 5.28 -2.96
N LYS A 165 -6.16 5.63 -2.44
CA LYS A 165 -5.98 6.68 -1.45
C LYS A 165 -5.52 7.96 -2.16
N ASN A 166 -6.22 9.06 -1.96
CA ASN A 166 -5.95 10.33 -2.61
C ASN A 166 -5.65 11.43 -1.58
N THR A 167 -4.47 12.03 -1.65
CA THR A 167 -4.05 13.10 -0.74
C THR A 167 -4.04 14.49 -1.36
N GLY A 168 -4.37 14.60 -2.64
CA GLY A 168 -4.31 15.85 -3.38
C GLY A 168 -5.51 16.14 -4.28
N LEU A 169 -6.54 15.30 -4.28
CA LEU A 169 -7.74 15.54 -5.06
C LEU A 169 -8.68 16.53 -4.35
N THR A 170 -9.26 17.45 -5.14
CA THR A 170 -10.36 18.28 -4.68
C THR A 170 -11.62 17.44 -4.45
N ILE A 171 -12.59 17.99 -3.71
CA ILE A 171 -13.91 17.34 -3.52
C ILE A 171 -14.57 17.07 -4.88
N HIS A 172 -14.43 17.99 -5.84
CA HIS A 172 -14.99 17.84 -7.18
C HIS A 172 -14.38 16.66 -7.94
N GLU A 173 -13.05 16.52 -7.90
CA GLU A 173 -12.33 15.40 -8.52
C GLU A 173 -12.64 14.07 -7.84
N THR A 174 -12.74 14.05 -6.52
CA THR A 174 -13.16 12.87 -5.75
C THR A 174 -14.58 12.43 -6.15
N ALA A 175 -15.53 13.38 -6.24
CA ALA A 175 -16.88 13.09 -6.69
C ALA A 175 -16.92 12.59 -8.14
N ARG A 176 -16.05 13.12 -9.01
CA ARG A 176 -15.91 12.64 -10.38
C ARG A 176 -15.37 11.21 -10.42
N LEU A 177 -14.33 10.92 -9.63
CA LEU A 177 -13.76 9.58 -9.51
C LEU A 177 -14.82 8.55 -9.10
N LEU A 178 -15.59 8.83 -8.05
CA LEU A 178 -16.65 7.94 -7.55
C LEU A 178 -17.77 7.68 -8.57
N ARG A 179 -18.03 8.62 -9.47
CA ARG A 179 -19.01 8.44 -10.57
C ARG A 179 -18.45 7.72 -11.78
N THR A 180 -17.15 7.77 -11.98
CA THR A 180 -16.47 7.23 -13.16
C THR A 180 -16.02 5.79 -12.96
N VAL A 181 -15.64 5.44 -11.74
CA VAL A 181 -15.12 4.11 -11.39
C VAL A 181 -15.99 3.54 -10.27
N PRO A 182 -16.81 2.53 -10.54
CA PRO A 182 -17.72 1.91 -9.57
C PRO A 182 -17.00 1.10 -8.49
#